data_0c7b93f0afe80929d97806e295a8fb0b
#
_entry.id   0c7b93f0afe80929d97806e295a8fb0b
#
_cell.length_a   1.000
_cell.length_b   1.000
_cell.length_c   1.000
_cell.angle_alpha   90.00
_cell.angle_beta   90.00
_cell.angle_gamma   90.00
#
_symmetry.space_group_name_H-M   'P 1'
#
loop_
_entity.id
_entity.type
_entity.pdbx_description
1 polymer ?
#
loop_
_entity_poly.entity_id
_entity_poly.type
_entity_poly.pdbx_seq_one_letter_code
_entity_poly.pdbx_strand_id
1 'polypeptide(L)'
;MKQTLPLARWLTAPRPDDTPIAWLNESTWTLGDLRHDVAQLICRLQQQPGERWALCFENSYLFIVALLATLHAGKTPVLPGHNRVIQLNEQRELFDGVLSDSELNWQGSLLLVASSPQVATQSFTFAAIAPEAYIELFTSGSTGQPKRVIKPVHLLDREAELLAERLGARLADCRVIGSVLPQHLYGLTFRVFLPMALGLPLHAAMLWYVEQFAALSHQHRYIFISSPAFLKRLDTQLSPPPVQVLLSAGGELPWQDVQHTASWLRVWPDEIYGSTETGVIAWRYREQEQRRWLPFPGMQFQAEGDSFRLFSPLMTEDNGLLLDDTLQFSEDGQFHLMGRRGRIVKIEEKRISLQEVEQRLLALDGIREAAAVPVTRGGRQCIGVLLVLDDEAHLQWLNGGGHSQEQAWRRLLRPMLEPVAIPRYWRVIDEMPVNSMNKRVYAQLQELFHEAP
;
A
#
# COMPACT_ATOMS: atom_id res chain seq x y z
N MET A 1 -5.95 -10.84 -25.30
CA MET A 1 -5.26 -10.16 -24.19
C MET A 1 -3.81 -9.99 -24.59
N LYS A 2 -3.18 -8.82 -24.35
CA LYS A 2 -1.72 -8.70 -24.51
C LYS A 2 -1.06 -9.65 -23.50
N GLN A 3 -0.12 -10.45 -23.98
CA GLN A 3 0.69 -11.32 -23.14
C GLN A 3 1.55 -10.44 -22.20
N THR A 4 1.58 -10.73 -20.94
CA THR A 4 2.44 -10.04 -19.96
C THR A 4 3.90 -10.33 -20.25
N LEU A 5 4.76 -9.34 -20.06
CA LEU A 5 6.19 -9.47 -20.26
C LEU A 5 6.87 -9.61 -18.89
N PRO A 6 7.53 -10.74 -18.56
CA PRO A 6 8.22 -10.91 -17.30
C PRO A 6 9.41 -9.94 -17.15
N LEU A 7 9.76 -9.57 -15.92
CA LEU A 7 10.79 -8.57 -15.61
C LEU A 7 12.12 -8.84 -16.34
N ALA A 8 12.56 -10.08 -16.38
CA ALA A 8 13.81 -10.47 -17.04
C ALA A 8 13.86 -10.11 -18.55
N ARG A 9 12.72 -9.79 -19.16
CA ARG A 9 12.59 -9.42 -20.57
C ARG A 9 12.26 -7.93 -20.81
N TRP A 10 12.09 -7.12 -19.77
CA TRP A 10 11.70 -5.71 -19.95
C TRP A 10 12.67 -4.92 -20.81
N LEU A 11 13.99 -5.16 -20.69
CA LEU A 11 15.03 -4.50 -21.46
C LEU A 11 15.36 -5.22 -22.79
N THR A 12 15.16 -6.54 -22.84
CA THR A 12 15.66 -7.39 -23.96
C THR A 12 14.59 -7.77 -24.98
N ALA A 13 13.30 -7.62 -24.64
CA ALA A 13 12.23 -7.89 -25.59
C ALA A 13 12.31 -6.96 -26.82
N PRO A 14 11.97 -7.46 -28.02
CA PRO A 14 12.01 -6.67 -29.24
C PRO A 14 10.88 -5.65 -29.27
N ARG A 15 11.11 -4.50 -28.62
CA ARG A 15 10.23 -3.33 -28.60
C ARG A 15 11.00 -2.12 -29.13
N PRO A 16 10.33 -1.18 -29.83
CA PRO A 16 10.96 0.05 -30.31
C PRO A 16 11.54 0.88 -29.15
N ASP A 17 12.69 1.51 -29.37
CA ASP A 17 13.35 2.35 -28.36
C ASP A 17 12.52 3.58 -27.97
N ASP A 18 11.65 4.05 -28.85
CA ASP A 18 10.74 5.18 -28.62
C ASP A 18 9.48 4.80 -27.81
N THR A 19 9.35 3.53 -27.39
CA THR A 19 8.24 3.07 -26.55
C THR A 19 8.21 3.87 -25.23
N PRO A 20 7.12 4.60 -24.89
CA PRO A 20 7.05 5.37 -23.67
C PRO A 20 7.03 4.44 -22.43
N ILE A 21 7.87 4.73 -21.45
CA ILE A 21 7.95 4.01 -20.17
C ILE A 21 7.37 4.86 -19.04
N ALA A 22 7.79 6.10 -18.94
CA ALA A 22 7.33 7.01 -17.89
C ALA A 22 7.24 8.44 -18.40
N TRP A 23 6.49 9.27 -17.68
CA TRP A 23 6.44 10.71 -17.94
C TRP A 23 6.37 11.52 -16.64
N LEU A 24 6.84 12.77 -16.74
CA LEU A 24 6.65 13.78 -15.68
C LEU A 24 6.57 15.15 -16.36
N ASN A 25 5.48 15.86 -16.14
CA ASN A 25 5.18 17.09 -16.86
C ASN A 25 5.23 16.88 -18.39
N GLU A 26 6.06 17.63 -19.10
CA GLU A 26 6.26 17.51 -20.55
C GLU A 26 7.35 16.48 -20.93
N SER A 27 8.14 16.01 -19.97
CA SER A 27 9.21 15.04 -20.20
C SER A 27 8.66 13.63 -20.26
N THR A 28 9.16 12.85 -21.26
CA THR A 28 8.84 11.42 -21.39
C THR A 28 10.13 10.63 -21.48
N TRP A 29 10.24 9.58 -20.70
CA TRP A 29 11.32 8.59 -20.77
C TRP A 29 10.86 7.40 -21.59
N THR A 30 11.68 7.03 -22.55
CA THR A 30 11.42 5.92 -23.48
C THR A 30 12.14 4.64 -23.04
N LEU A 31 11.90 3.54 -23.74
CA LEU A 31 12.62 2.29 -23.52
C LEU A 31 14.12 2.44 -23.85
N GLY A 32 14.45 3.26 -24.84
CA GLY A 32 15.84 3.60 -25.16
C GLY A 32 16.53 4.31 -24.01
N ASP A 33 15.87 5.31 -23.40
CA ASP A 33 16.38 5.99 -22.19
C ASP A 33 16.57 5.01 -21.04
N LEU A 34 15.58 4.13 -20.82
CA LEU A 34 15.64 3.12 -19.76
C LEU A 34 16.84 2.17 -19.97
N ARG A 35 17.05 1.66 -21.20
CA ARG A 35 18.19 0.82 -21.53
C ARG A 35 19.52 1.52 -21.27
N HIS A 36 19.60 2.78 -21.65
CA HIS A 36 20.79 3.61 -21.45
C HIS A 36 21.10 3.83 -19.96
N ASP A 37 20.12 4.33 -19.20
CA ASP A 37 20.29 4.65 -17.78
C ASP A 37 20.59 3.40 -16.94
N VAL A 38 19.93 2.27 -17.24
CA VAL A 38 20.21 0.98 -16.59
C VAL A 38 21.64 0.51 -16.89
N ALA A 39 22.08 0.58 -18.15
CA ALA A 39 23.43 0.17 -18.53
C ALA A 39 24.51 0.97 -17.79
N GLN A 40 24.34 2.29 -17.71
CA GLN A 40 25.26 3.16 -16.96
C GLN A 40 25.30 2.82 -15.48
N LEU A 41 24.14 2.58 -14.86
CA LEU A 41 24.09 2.26 -13.44
C LEU A 41 24.69 0.86 -13.15
N ILE A 42 24.51 -0.12 -14.04
CA ILE A 42 25.15 -1.44 -13.92
C ILE A 42 26.67 -1.28 -13.84
N CYS A 43 27.29 -0.51 -14.75
CA CYS A 43 28.73 -0.28 -14.73
C CYS A 43 29.22 0.34 -13.42
N ARG A 44 28.45 1.25 -12.83
CA ARG A 44 28.76 1.85 -11.53
C ARG A 44 28.60 0.86 -10.38
N LEU A 45 27.54 0.05 -10.38
CA LEU A 45 27.27 -0.96 -9.35
C LEU A 45 28.32 -2.08 -9.35
N GLN A 46 28.82 -2.49 -10.50
CA GLN A 46 29.86 -3.50 -10.62
C GLN A 46 31.21 -3.06 -10.01
N GLN A 47 31.44 -1.75 -9.92
CA GLN A 47 32.63 -1.18 -9.27
C GLN A 47 32.49 -1.06 -7.75
N GLN A 48 31.29 -1.30 -7.20
CA GLN A 48 31.03 -1.19 -5.78
C GLN A 48 31.08 -2.55 -5.09
N PRO A 49 31.68 -2.64 -3.90
CA PRO A 49 31.58 -3.83 -3.06
C PRO A 49 30.12 -3.95 -2.54
N GLY A 50 29.81 -5.14 -2.03
CA GLY A 50 28.51 -5.41 -1.42
C GLY A 50 27.45 -5.87 -2.42
N GLU A 51 26.49 -6.62 -1.89
CA GLU A 51 25.49 -7.35 -2.66
C GLU A 51 24.09 -6.75 -2.50
N ARG A 52 23.80 -6.14 -1.35
CA ARG A 52 22.47 -5.69 -0.96
C ARG A 52 22.38 -4.17 -1.04
N TRP A 53 21.52 -3.65 -1.91
CA TRP A 53 21.41 -2.23 -2.19
C TRP A 53 20.01 -1.70 -1.90
N ALA A 54 19.94 -0.78 -0.94
CA ALA A 54 18.66 -0.12 -0.59
C ALA A 54 18.24 0.87 -1.68
N LEU A 55 16.99 0.78 -2.12
CA LEU A 55 16.40 1.65 -3.13
C LEU A 55 15.55 2.73 -2.45
N CYS A 56 16.00 3.99 -2.49
CA CYS A 56 15.40 5.13 -1.82
C CYS A 56 15.05 6.23 -2.84
N PHE A 57 13.86 6.15 -3.45
CA PHE A 57 13.47 6.98 -4.58
C PHE A 57 12.10 7.64 -4.37
N GLU A 58 11.96 8.86 -4.86
CA GLU A 58 10.67 9.52 -5.05
C GLU A 58 10.20 9.40 -6.50
N ASN A 59 11.14 9.37 -7.45
CA ASN A 59 10.87 9.22 -8.87
C ASN A 59 10.76 7.73 -9.25
N SER A 60 9.58 7.31 -9.72
CA SER A 60 9.30 5.89 -10.04
C SER A 60 10.06 5.40 -11.28
N TYR A 61 10.41 6.29 -12.23
CA TYR A 61 11.26 5.91 -13.37
C TYR A 61 12.68 5.57 -12.89
N LEU A 62 13.27 6.44 -12.06
CA LEU A 62 14.61 6.19 -11.49
C LEU A 62 14.62 4.99 -10.54
N PHE A 63 13.50 4.74 -9.85
CA PHE A 63 13.32 3.50 -9.09
C PHE A 63 13.39 2.26 -10.00
N ILE A 64 12.74 2.28 -11.17
CA ILE A 64 12.79 1.17 -12.14
C ILE A 64 14.21 1.01 -12.69
N VAL A 65 14.90 2.11 -13.01
CA VAL A 65 16.33 2.07 -13.41
C VAL A 65 17.17 1.37 -12.34
N ALA A 66 17.02 1.78 -11.07
CA ALA A 66 17.77 1.21 -9.96
C ALA A 66 17.44 -0.27 -9.71
N LEU A 67 16.18 -0.63 -9.75
CA LEU A 67 15.71 -2.02 -9.60
C LEU A 67 16.33 -2.94 -10.65
N LEU A 68 16.21 -2.55 -11.92
CA LEU A 68 16.72 -3.34 -13.04
C LEU A 68 18.26 -3.41 -13.03
N ALA A 69 18.93 -2.28 -12.78
CA ALA A 69 20.39 -2.25 -12.73
C ALA A 69 20.93 -3.14 -11.60
N THR A 70 20.30 -3.13 -10.43
CA THR A 70 20.70 -3.96 -9.30
C THR A 70 20.56 -5.45 -9.65
N LEU A 71 19.43 -5.86 -10.22
CA LEU A 71 19.19 -7.26 -10.62
C LEU A 71 20.11 -7.71 -11.75
N HIS A 72 20.31 -6.89 -12.79
CA HIS A 72 21.22 -7.21 -13.92
C HIS A 72 22.70 -7.18 -13.51
N ALA A 73 23.06 -6.44 -12.44
CA ALA A 73 24.39 -6.50 -11.86
C ALA A 73 24.61 -7.74 -10.97
N GLY A 74 23.61 -8.63 -10.83
CA GLY A 74 23.67 -9.81 -9.97
C GLY A 74 23.55 -9.50 -8.48
N LYS A 75 23.05 -8.30 -8.14
CA LYS A 75 22.90 -7.83 -6.75
C LYS A 75 21.45 -7.86 -6.30
N THR A 76 21.21 -7.72 -5.00
CA THR A 76 19.88 -7.81 -4.39
C THR A 76 19.32 -6.41 -4.10
N PRO A 77 18.17 -6.04 -4.71
CA PRO A 77 17.43 -4.84 -4.34
C PRO A 77 16.80 -5.00 -2.95
N VAL A 78 16.98 -4.00 -2.10
CA VAL A 78 16.37 -3.91 -0.76
C VAL A 78 15.41 -2.73 -0.74
N LEU A 79 14.17 -2.93 -0.33
CA LEU A 79 13.14 -1.91 -0.20
C LEU A 79 12.89 -1.64 1.29
N PRO A 80 13.51 -0.60 1.88
CA PRO A 80 13.34 -0.30 3.31
C PRO A 80 11.94 0.24 3.63
N GLY A 81 11.15 0.62 2.61
CA GLY A 81 9.80 1.15 2.77
C GLY A 81 9.72 2.62 3.18
N HIS A 82 10.86 3.31 3.24
CA HIS A 82 10.97 4.74 3.56
C HIS A 82 12.30 5.30 3.07
N ASN A 83 12.39 6.63 2.99
CA ASN A 83 13.60 7.37 2.63
C ASN A 83 14.17 8.18 3.82
N ARG A 84 13.72 7.89 5.05
CA ARG A 84 14.15 8.64 6.26
C ARG A 84 15.54 8.25 6.68
N VAL A 85 16.48 9.18 6.61
CA VAL A 85 17.93 8.94 6.88
C VAL A 85 18.18 8.36 8.26
N ILE A 86 17.48 8.81 9.31
CA ILE A 86 17.62 8.28 10.67
C ILE A 86 17.29 6.79 10.70
N GLN A 87 16.17 6.39 10.13
CA GLN A 87 15.74 4.98 10.09
C GLN A 87 16.65 4.14 9.17
N LEU A 88 17.14 4.71 8.05
CA LEU A 88 18.12 4.02 7.21
C LEU A 88 19.42 3.74 7.98
N ASN A 89 19.89 4.69 8.79
CA ASN A 89 21.07 4.50 9.64
C ASN A 89 20.85 3.46 10.75
N GLU A 90 19.66 3.37 11.31
CA GLU A 90 19.31 2.30 12.25
C GLU A 90 19.30 0.90 11.58
N GLN A 91 18.98 0.86 10.30
CA GLN A 91 18.90 -0.35 9.47
C GLN A 91 20.17 -0.63 8.65
N ARG A 92 21.26 0.12 8.89
CA ARG A 92 22.49 0.08 8.06
C ARG A 92 23.13 -1.31 7.91
N GLU A 93 22.87 -2.23 8.83
CA GLU A 93 23.36 -3.61 8.78
C GLU A 93 22.55 -4.50 7.81
N LEU A 94 21.42 -4.00 7.32
CA LEU A 94 20.52 -4.74 6.44
C LEU A 94 20.90 -4.61 4.95
N PHE A 95 21.78 -3.68 4.59
CA PHE A 95 22.22 -3.45 3.20
C PHE A 95 23.62 -2.82 3.15
N ASP A 96 24.32 -3.01 2.05
CA ASP A 96 25.73 -2.60 1.86
C ASP A 96 25.86 -1.18 1.31
N GLY A 97 24.81 -0.69 0.62
CA GLY A 97 24.79 0.64 0.04
C GLY A 97 23.37 1.12 -0.28
N VAL A 98 23.29 2.37 -0.68
CA VAL A 98 22.04 3.05 -1.00
C VAL A 98 22.07 3.59 -2.43
N LEU A 99 21.01 3.37 -3.18
CA LEU A 99 20.69 4.04 -4.44
C LEU A 99 19.59 5.07 -4.19
N SER A 100 19.78 6.29 -4.64
CA SER A 100 18.81 7.38 -4.41
C SER A 100 18.79 8.37 -5.56
N ASP A 101 17.65 9.02 -5.78
CA ASP A 101 17.48 10.15 -6.70
C ASP A 101 17.78 11.51 -6.05
N SER A 102 18.12 11.51 -4.76
CA SER A 102 18.45 12.71 -3.99
C SER A 102 19.63 12.48 -3.07
N GLU A 103 20.35 13.54 -2.73
CA GLU A 103 21.40 13.49 -1.72
C GLU A 103 20.81 13.15 -0.35
N LEU A 104 21.36 12.10 0.27
CA LEU A 104 21.00 11.67 1.61
C LEU A 104 22.22 11.87 2.54
N ASN A 105 21.99 12.34 3.75
CA ASN A 105 23.04 12.41 4.77
C ASN A 105 23.33 11.00 5.33
N TRP A 106 23.73 10.10 4.42
CA TRP A 106 24.02 8.70 4.65
C TRP A 106 25.52 8.49 4.86
N GLN A 107 25.91 7.75 5.90
CA GLN A 107 27.31 7.47 6.24
C GLN A 107 27.79 6.13 5.66
N GLY A 108 27.65 5.93 4.38
CA GLY A 108 28.02 4.69 3.70
C GLY A 108 28.10 4.86 2.19
N SER A 109 28.16 3.75 1.45
CA SER A 109 28.12 3.79 -0.01
C SER A 109 26.79 4.34 -0.50
N LEU A 110 26.82 5.50 -1.17
CA LEU A 110 25.65 6.15 -1.79
C LEU A 110 25.96 6.36 -3.28
N LEU A 111 25.11 5.86 -4.13
CA LEU A 111 25.11 6.16 -5.55
C LEU A 111 23.88 6.99 -5.91
N LEU A 112 24.11 8.21 -6.36
CA LEU A 112 23.05 9.06 -6.91
C LEU A 112 22.71 8.55 -8.31
N VAL A 113 21.41 8.38 -8.56
CA VAL A 113 20.84 7.93 -9.82
C VAL A 113 20.09 9.09 -10.45
N ALA A 114 20.45 9.41 -11.67
CA ALA A 114 19.79 10.44 -12.48
C ALA A 114 19.67 9.92 -13.91
N SER A 115 18.66 10.37 -14.62
CA SER A 115 18.57 10.15 -16.06
C SER A 115 19.56 11.08 -16.77
N SER A 116 20.26 10.54 -17.75
CA SER A 116 21.23 11.29 -18.54
C SER A 116 20.79 11.36 -19.99
N PRO A 117 21.11 12.46 -20.71
CA PRO A 117 20.85 12.54 -22.16
C PRO A 117 21.53 11.37 -22.86
N GLN A 118 20.82 10.74 -23.80
CA GLN A 118 21.41 9.70 -24.64
C GLN A 118 22.58 10.28 -25.43
N VAL A 119 23.77 9.80 -25.11
CA VAL A 119 24.94 9.95 -25.99
C VAL A 119 24.94 8.69 -26.87
N ALA A 120 25.13 8.82 -28.20
CA ALA A 120 25.13 7.73 -29.16
C ALA A 120 25.93 6.53 -28.60
N THR A 121 25.26 5.45 -28.23
CA THR A 121 25.79 4.43 -27.32
C THR A 121 26.21 3.18 -28.11
N GLN A 122 27.31 2.62 -27.65
CA GLN A 122 27.67 1.22 -27.93
C GLN A 122 26.51 0.31 -27.43
N SER A 123 26.19 -0.72 -28.22
CA SER A 123 25.20 -1.71 -27.82
C SER A 123 25.61 -2.37 -26.48
N PHE A 124 24.83 -2.16 -25.41
CA PHE A 124 25.07 -2.82 -24.13
C PHE A 124 24.35 -4.17 -24.09
N THR A 125 25.05 -5.22 -23.69
CA THR A 125 24.45 -6.55 -23.50
C THR A 125 24.09 -6.73 -22.02
N PHE A 126 22.80 -6.81 -21.74
CA PHE A 126 22.31 -7.07 -20.37
C PHE A 126 22.55 -8.52 -19.99
N ALA A 127 23.23 -8.75 -18.87
CA ALA A 127 23.37 -10.08 -18.29
C ALA A 127 21.98 -10.63 -17.93
N ALA A 128 21.80 -11.94 -18.05
CA ALA A 128 20.56 -12.58 -17.62
C ALA A 128 20.36 -12.42 -16.11
N ILE A 129 19.13 -12.10 -15.71
CA ILE A 129 18.74 -12.13 -14.29
C ILE A 129 18.60 -13.60 -13.89
N ALA A 130 19.19 -13.97 -12.74
CA ALA A 130 19.12 -15.32 -12.23
C ALA A 130 17.66 -15.73 -11.93
N PRO A 131 17.25 -16.98 -12.23
CA PRO A 131 15.88 -17.43 -11.98
C PRO A 131 15.46 -17.32 -10.50
N GLU A 132 16.43 -17.45 -9.60
CA GLU A 132 16.27 -17.35 -8.14
C GLU A 132 16.34 -15.91 -7.62
N ALA A 133 16.49 -14.92 -8.49
CA ALA A 133 16.57 -13.51 -8.11
C ALA A 133 15.32 -13.08 -7.32
N TYR A 134 15.54 -12.26 -6.30
CA TYR A 134 14.49 -11.81 -5.40
C TYR A 134 14.69 -10.33 -5.01
N ILE A 135 13.66 -9.76 -4.45
CA ILE A 135 13.63 -8.43 -3.87
C ILE A 135 13.36 -8.59 -2.37
N GLU A 136 14.10 -7.86 -1.53
CA GLU A 136 13.85 -7.80 -0.09
C GLU A 136 12.97 -6.60 0.23
N LEU A 137 11.85 -6.84 0.91
CA LEU A 137 10.99 -5.78 1.44
C LEU A 137 11.03 -5.81 2.96
N PHE A 138 11.01 -4.62 3.56
CA PHE A 138 10.89 -4.48 5.00
C PHE A 138 9.53 -3.90 5.36
N THR A 139 8.86 -4.55 6.31
CA THR A 139 7.57 -4.10 6.84
C THR A 139 7.74 -3.72 8.30
N SER A 140 6.92 -2.78 8.80
CA SER A 140 6.86 -2.47 10.22
C SER A 140 6.31 -3.69 10.97
N GLY A 141 7.19 -4.43 11.64
CA GLY A 141 6.78 -5.56 12.49
C GLY A 141 5.90 -5.08 13.65
N SER A 142 5.01 -5.93 14.14
CA SER A 142 4.19 -5.68 15.36
C SER A 142 5.04 -5.46 16.62
N THR A 143 6.31 -5.87 16.59
CA THR A 143 7.29 -5.74 17.67
C THR A 143 8.15 -4.46 17.57
N GLY A 144 7.87 -3.58 16.60
CA GLY A 144 8.68 -2.38 16.32
C GLY A 144 9.98 -2.65 15.55
N GLN A 145 10.38 -3.91 15.38
CA GLN A 145 11.52 -4.28 14.54
C GLN A 145 11.07 -4.54 13.10
N PRO A 146 11.84 -4.08 12.08
CA PRO A 146 11.52 -4.33 10.68
C PRO A 146 11.50 -5.84 10.38
N LYS A 147 10.38 -6.32 9.83
CA LYS A 147 10.27 -7.71 9.36
C LYS A 147 10.72 -7.77 7.91
N ARG A 148 11.71 -8.63 7.63
CA ARG A 148 12.19 -8.91 6.28
C ARG A 148 11.25 -9.88 5.57
N VAL A 149 10.83 -9.52 4.37
CA VAL A 149 10.04 -10.38 3.47
C VAL A 149 10.80 -10.52 2.15
N ILE A 150 11.06 -11.75 1.74
CA ILE A 150 11.72 -12.06 0.47
C ILE A 150 10.66 -12.32 -0.59
N LYS A 151 10.74 -11.60 -1.71
CA LYS A 151 9.86 -11.80 -2.87
C LYS A 151 10.66 -12.21 -4.08
N PRO A 152 10.61 -13.50 -4.49
CA PRO A 152 11.16 -13.95 -5.75
C PRO A 152 10.56 -13.17 -6.93
N VAL A 153 11.39 -12.75 -7.87
CA VAL A 153 10.96 -11.94 -9.03
C VAL A 153 9.88 -12.66 -9.83
N HIS A 154 10.01 -13.98 -10.03
CA HIS A 154 9.02 -14.77 -10.78
C HIS A 154 7.62 -14.79 -10.12
N LEU A 155 7.53 -14.63 -8.79
CA LEU A 155 6.24 -14.53 -8.09
C LEU A 155 5.60 -13.16 -8.27
N LEU A 156 6.40 -12.09 -8.38
CA LEU A 156 5.90 -10.76 -8.74
C LEU A 156 5.43 -10.70 -10.21
N ASP A 157 6.13 -11.38 -11.11
CA ASP A 157 5.68 -11.57 -12.50
C ASP A 157 4.35 -12.32 -12.53
N ARG A 158 4.22 -13.41 -11.75
CA ARG A 158 2.98 -14.18 -11.63
C ARG A 158 1.83 -13.35 -11.07
N GLU A 159 2.11 -12.50 -10.09
CA GLU A 159 1.12 -11.56 -9.53
C GLU A 159 0.63 -10.58 -10.60
N ALA A 160 1.54 -10.01 -11.40
CA ALA A 160 1.19 -9.15 -12.52
C ALA A 160 0.34 -9.87 -13.59
N GLU A 161 0.60 -11.16 -13.86
CA GLU A 161 -0.22 -11.99 -14.75
C GLU A 161 -1.66 -12.13 -14.23
N LEU A 162 -1.85 -12.53 -12.96
CA LEU A 162 -3.18 -12.66 -12.35
C LEU A 162 -3.97 -11.36 -12.40
N LEU A 163 -3.31 -10.23 -12.15
CA LEU A 163 -3.92 -8.91 -12.24
C LEU A 163 -4.26 -8.53 -13.67
N ALA A 164 -3.39 -8.82 -14.63
CA ALA A 164 -3.63 -8.57 -16.04
C ALA A 164 -4.78 -9.43 -16.60
N GLU A 165 -4.89 -10.68 -16.18
CA GLU A 165 -6.02 -11.55 -16.50
C GLU A 165 -7.35 -10.97 -15.98
N ARG A 166 -7.31 -10.42 -14.75
CA ARG A 166 -8.50 -9.88 -14.10
C ARG A 166 -8.94 -8.52 -14.65
N LEU A 167 -7.98 -7.62 -14.86
CA LEU A 167 -8.24 -6.22 -15.20
C LEU A 167 -8.04 -5.92 -16.70
N GLY A 168 -7.37 -6.80 -17.43
CA GLY A 168 -6.68 -6.59 -18.69
C GLY A 168 -7.39 -5.72 -19.73
N ALA A 169 -8.64 -6.01 -20.07
CA ALA A 169 -9.38 -5.22 -21.05
C ALA A 169 -9.63 -3.77 -20.59
N ARG A 170 -9.78 -3.56 -19.28
CA ARG A 170 -10.00 -2.23 -18.68
C ARG A 170 -8.73 -1.39 -18.63
N LEU A 171 -7.55 -2.01 -18.70
CA LEU A 171 -6.25 -1.34 -18.64
C LEU A 171 -5.73 -0.84 -19.99
N ALA A 172 -6.37 -1.25 -21.09
CA ALA A 172 -5.91 -0.94 -22.44
C ALA A 172 -5.84 0.58 -22.68
N ASP A 173 -4.75 1.03 -23.27
CA ASP A 173 -4.49 2.43 -23.66
C ASP A 173 -4.59 3.43 -22.50
N CYS A 174 -4.37 2.95 -21.27
CA CYS A 174 -4.33 3.79 -20.08
C CYS A 174 -2.88 4.16 -19.71
N ARG A 175 -2.75 5.23 -18.93
CA ARG A 175 -1.54 5.63 -18.22
C ARG A 175 -1.68 5.39 -16.75
N VAL A 176 -0.60 4.95 -16.09
CA VAL A 176 -0.64 4.62 -14.65
C VAL A 176 -0.19 5.82 -13.83
N ILE A 177 -1.02 6.22 -12.87
CA ILE A 177 -0.73 7.24 -11.87
C ILE A 177 -0.94 6.68 -10.49
N GLY A 178 -0.34 7.28 -9.45
CA GLY A 178 -0.54 6.74 -8.10
C GLY A 178 -0.21 7.70 -6.98
N SER A 179 -0.90 7.50 -5.86
CA SER A 179 -0.68 8.17 -4.58
C SER A 179 0.02 7.27 -3.55
N VAL A 180 0.68 6.21 -4.02
CA VAL A 180 1.43 5.25 -3.19
C VAL A 180 2.86 5.12 -3.70
N LEU A 181 3.81 4.86 -2.80
CA LEU A 181 5.22 4.73 -3.16
C LEU A 181 5.53 3.36 -3.79
N PRO A 182 6.46 3.29 -4.77
CA PRO A 182 6.88 2.02 -5.38
C PRO A 182 7.69 1.11 -4.44
N GLN A 183 8.21 1.63 -3.32
CA GLN A 183 9.00 0.88 -2.34
C GLN A 183 8.19 -0.06 -1.43
N HIS A 184 6.86 -0.02 -1.50
CA HIS A 184 5.98 -0.95 -0.80
C HIS A 184 5.39 -1.96 -1.78
N LEU A 185 5.08 -3.19 -1.33
CA LEU A 185 4.60 -4.23 -2.24
C LEU A 185 3.43 -3.76 -3.10
N TYR A 186 2.44 -3.09 -2.53
CA TYR A 186 1.31 -2.57 -3.29
C TYR A 186 1.73 -1.63 -4.43
N GLY A 187 2.61 -0.66 -4.15
CA GLY A 187 3.16 0.23 -5.17
C GLY A 187 4.08 -0.50 -6.15
N LEU A 188 4.91 -1.43 -5.68
CA LEU A 188 5.78 -2.26 -6.50
C LEU A 188 4.97 -3.06 -7.53
N THR A 189 3.93 -3.76 -7.06
CA THR A 189 3.07 -4.55 -7.93
C THR A 189 2.30 -3.70 -8.93
N PHE A 190 1.59 -2.66 -8.44
CA PHE A 190 0.61 -1.93 -9.27
C PHE A 190 1.17 -0.72 -10.01
N ARG A 191 2.24 -0.09 -9.53
CA ARG A 191 2.89 1.05 -10.21
C ARG A 191 4.15 0.66 -10.99
N VAL A 192 4.71 -0.54 -10.78
CA VAL A 192 5.93 -0.98 -11.45
C VAL A 192 5.69 -2.27 -12.24
N PHE A 193 5.45 -3.41 -11.56
CA PHE A 193 5.35 -4.70 -12.25
C PHE A 193 4.21 -4.76 -13.26
N LEU A 194 2.99 -4.43 -12.86
CA LEU A 194 1.83 -4.49 -13.74
C LEU A 194 1.95 -3.57 -14.98
N PRO A 195 2.28 -2.26 -14.86
CA PRO A 195 2.44 -1.42 -16.03
C PRO A 195 3.61 -1.85 -16.92
N MET A 196 4.76 -2.20 -16.35
CA MET A 196 5.91 -2.66 -17.14
C MET A 196 5.63 -3.96 -17.89
N ALA A 197 4.93 -4.91 -17.24
CA ALA A 197 4.53 -6.17 -17.87
C ALA A 197 3.54 -5.97 -19.04
N LEU A 198 2.68 -4.95 -18.96
CA LEU A 198 1.68 -4.65 -19.99
C LEU A 198 2.14 -3.60 -21.01
N GLY A 199 3.30 -2.96 -20.79
CA GLY A 199 3.80 -1.86 -21.63
C GLY A 199 2.95 -0.60 -21.52
N LEU A 200 2.45 -0.30 -20.31
CA LEU A 200 1.70 0.92 -20.00
C LEU A 200 2.65 1.97 -19.43
N PRO A 201 2.63 3.21 -19.94
CA PRO A 201 3.45 4.28 -19.38
C PRO A 201 2.96 4.67 -17.98
N LEU A 202 3.89 5.06 -17.10
CA LEU A 202 3.61 5.41 -15.71
C LEU A 202 4.06 6.83 -15.39
N HIS A 203 3.34 7.51 -14.49
CA HIS A 203 3.72 8.80 -13.95
C HIS A 203 4.90 8.66 -12.99
N ALA A 204 5.98 9.36 -13.25
CA ALA A 204 7.21 9.20 -12.49
C ALA A 204 7.09 9.71 -11.03
N ALA A 205 6.31 10.76 -10.79
CA ALA A 205 6.08 11.25 -9.43
C ALA A 205 4.91 10.57 -8.73
N MET A 206 4.94 10.52 -7.42
CA MET A 206 3.78 10.22 -6.59
C MET A 206 2.86 11.44 -6.51
N LEU A 207 1.56 11.21 -6.51
CA LEU A 207 0.57 12.25 -6.29
C LEU A 207 0.33 12.38 -4.77
N TRP A 208 0.74 13.49 -4.20
CA TRP A 208 0.61 13.78 -2.77
C TRP A 208 -0.71 14.51 -2.44
N TYR A 209 -1.17 15.33 -3.39
CA TYR A 209 -2.30 16.24 -3.22
C TYR A 209 -3.30 16.09 -4.37
N VAL A 210 -4.55 16.36 -4.08
CA VAL A 210 -5.66 16.26 -5.04
C VAL A 210 -5.51 17.24 -6.20
N GLU A 211 -4.89 18.41 -5.96
CA GLU A 211 -4.60 19.42 -6.97
C GLU A 211 -3.63 18.89 -8.03
N GLN A 212 -2.61 18.12 -7.64
CA GLN A 212 -1.70 17.47 -8.58
C GLN A 212 -2.42 16.45 -9.46
N PHE A 213 -3.36 15.73 -8.87
CA PHE A 213 -4.20 14.78 -9.60
C PHE A 213 -5.12 15.52 -10.59
N ALA A 214 -5.81 16.58 -10.16
CA ALA A 214 -6.71 17.36 -10.99
C ALA A 214 -5.98 18.12 -12.12
N ALA A 215 -4.69 18.43 -11.94
CA ALA A 215 -3.87 19.08 -12.96
C ALA A 215 -3.41 18.16 -14.10
N LEU A 216 -3.67 16.85 -14.02
CA LEU A 216 -3.32 15.91 -15.09
C LEU A 216 -4.14 16.15 -16.36
N SER A 217 -3.55 15.82 -17.51
CA SER A 217 -4.20 16.01 -18.80
C SER A 217 -5.51 15.23 -18.93
N HIS A 218 -6.55 15.88 -19.41
CA HIS A 218 -7.84 15.26 -19.71
C HIS A 218 -7.88 14.51 -21.06
N GLN A 219 -6.78 14.51 -21.82
CA GLN A 219 -6.68 13.80 -23.11
C GLN A 219 -6.36 12.31 -22.97
N HIS A 220 -5.98 11.85 -21.74
CA HIS A 220 -5.58 10.49 -21.45
C HIS A 220 -6.53 9.82 -20.48
N ARG A 221 -6.64 8.50 -20.57
CA ARG A 221 -7.32 7.68 -19.57
C ARG A 221 -6.32 7.14 -18.57
N TYR A 222 -6.71 7.11 -17.29
CA TYR A 222 -5.80 6.74 -16.22
C TYR A 222 -6.26 5.50 -15.43
N ILE A 223 -5.25 4.75 -14.99
CA ILE A 223 -5.36 3.78 -13.91
C ILE A 223 -4.82 4.51 -12.68
N PHE A 224 -5.67 4.75 -11.70
CA PHE A 224 -5.28 5.42 -10.47
C PHE A 224 -5.05 4.42 -9.34
N ILE A 225 -3.79 4.28 -8.92
CA ILE A 225 -3.36 3.42 -7.81
C ILE A 225 -3.36 4.27 -6.54
N SER A 226 -4.32 4.04 -5.66
CA SER A 226 -4.55 4.91 -4.51
C SER A 226 -4.72 4.13 -3.20
N SER A 227 -4.95 4.84 -2.13
CA SER A 227 -5.21 4.29 -0.80
C SER A 227 -6.38 5.02 -0.15
N PRO A 228 -7.03 4.43 0.85
CA PRO A 228 -8.09 5.09 1.61
C PRO A 228 -7.68 6.46 2.16
N ALA A 229 -6.42 6.61 2.59
CA ALA A 229 -5.91 7.86 3.14
C ALA A 229 -5.90 9.02 2.13
N PHE A 230 -5.63 8.75 0.85
CA PHE A 230 -5.73 9.76 -0.19
C PHE A 230 -7.21 10.02 -0.56
N LEU A 231 -8.00 8.95 -0.72
CA LEU A 231 -9.39 9.03 -1.18
C LEU A 231 -10.33 9.73 -0.18
N LYS A 232 -9.98 9.76 1.09
CA LYS A 232 -10.71 10.54 2.12
C LYS A 232 -10.55 12.07 1.99
N ARG A 233 -9.52 12.53 1.26
CA ARG A 233 -9.17 13.96 1.15
C ARG A 233 -9.50 14.56 -0.21
N LEU A 234 -10.45 13.97 -0.94
CA LEU A 234 -10.86 14.47 -2.26
C LEU A 234 -11.57 15.82 -2.14
N ASP A 235 -11.19 16.75 -3.01
CA ASP A 235 -11.87 18.03 -3.19
C ASP A 235 -12.75 17.96 -4.44
N THR A 236 -14.06 17.91 -4.24
CA THR A 236 -15.06 17.83 -5.33
C THR A 236 -15.25 19.13 -6.09
N GLN A 237 -14.66 20.23 -5.66
CA GLN A 237 -14.66 21.48 -6.42
C GLN A 237 -13.69 21.39 -7.61
N LEU A 238 -12.71 20.50 -7.56
CA LEU A 238 -11.78 20.22 -8.64
C LEU A 238 -12.38 19.25 -9.67
N SER A 239 -12.01 19.40 -10.93
CA SER A 239 -12.40 18.47 -11.99
C SER A 239 -11.37 17.34 -12.09
N PRO A 240 -11.77 16.06 -11.87
CA PRO A 240 -10.84 14.96 -11.99
C PRO A 240 -10.51 14.62 -13.46
N PRO A 241 -9.30 14.13 -13.76
CA PRO A 241 -8.98 13.62 -15.08
C PRO A 241 -9.76 12.31 -15.33
N PRO A 242 -9.85 11.84 -16.61
CA PRO A 242 -10.57 10.61 -16.93
C PRO A 242 -9.91 9.36 -16.29
N VAL A 243 -10.51 8.81 -15.26
CA VAL A 243 -10.06 7.56 -14.62
C VAL A 243 -10.87 6.40 -15.16
N GLN A 244 -10.19 5.39 -15.70
CA GLN A 244 -10.79 4.15 -16.20
C GLN A 244 -10.86 3.06 -15.14
N VAL A 245 -9.83 3.00 -14.29
CA VAL A 245 -9.74 2.04 -13.18
C VAL A 245 -9.18 2.78 -11.96
N LEU A 246 -9.87 2.65 -10.84
CA LEU A 246 -9.39 3.06 -9.53
C LEU A 246 -9.10 1.83 -8.70
N LEU A 247 -7.85 1.68 -8.25
CA LEU A 247 -7.44 0.61 -7.35
C LEU A 247 -7.19 1.18 -5.95
N SER A 248 -7.72 0.54 -4.93
CA SER A 248 -7.52 0.90 -3.52
C SER A 248 -7.09 -0.31 -2.71
N ALA A 249 -6.06 -0.16 -1.91
CA ALA A 249 -5.56 -1.19 -1.00
C ALA A 249 -4.87 -0.58 0.23
N GLY A 250 -4.43 -1.45 1.16
CA GLY A 250 -3.67 -1.08 2.34
C GLY A 250 -4.50 -0.71 3.56
N GLY A 251 -5.80 -0.58 3.42
CA GLY A 251 -6.74 -0.30 4.51
C GLY A 251 -8.19 -0.43 4.05
N GLU A 252 -9.11 -0.35 4.98
CA GLU A 252 -10.53 -0.32 4.70
C GLU A 252 -10.93 1.06 4.13
N LEU A 253 -11.70 1.05 3.05
CA LEU A 253 -12.33 2.25 2.51
C LEU A 253 -13.80 2.26 2.96
N PRO A 254 -14.22 3.17 3.87
CA PRO A 254 -15.59 3.29 4.33
C PRO A 254 -16.56 3.51 3.18
N TRP A 255 -17.79 3.01 3.32
CA TRP A 255 -18.78 3.10 2.24
C TRP A 255 -19.09 4.53 1.81
N GLN A 256 -19.16 5.45 2.74
CA GLN A 256 -19.34 6.88 2.45
C GLN A 256 -18.22 7.42 1.54
N ASP A 257 -16.96 7.06 1.83
CA ASP A 257 -15.81 7.47 1.00
C ASP A 257 -15.83 6.80 -0.38
N VAL A 258 -16.30 5.55 -0.45
CA VAL A 258 -16.54 4.85 -1.74
C VAL A 258 -17.54 5.62 -2.59
N GLN A 259 -18.70 5.98 -2.03
CA GLN A 259 -19.74 6.72 -2.73
C GLN A 259 -19.26 8.10 -3.18
N HIS A 260 -18.56 8.82 -2.29
CA HIS A 260 -17.97 10.13 -2.58
C HIS A 260 -16.98 10.02 -3.75
N THR A 261 -16.04 9.08 -3.66
CA THR A 261 -15.03 8.84 -4.70
C THR A 261 -15.68 8.44 -6.03
N ALA A 262 -16.63 7.50 -6.00
CA ALA A 262 -17.31 7.05 -7.22
C ALA A 262 -18.15 8.15 -7.88
N SER A 263 -18.77 9.01 -7.08
CA SER A 263 -19.53 10.17 -7.58
C SER A 263 -18.62 11.16 -8.31
N TRP A 264 -17.41 11.42 -7.76
CA TRP A 264 -16.45 12.37 -8.31
C TRP A 264 -15.71 11.82 -9.54
N LEU A 265 -15.13 10.60 -9.43
CA LEU A 265 -14.35 9.98 -10.51
C LEU A 265 -15.21 9.32 -11.60
N ARG A 266 -16.51 9.12 -11.37
CA ARG A 266 -17.42 8.35 -12.24
C ARG A 266 -16.99 6.89 -12.46
N VAL A 267 -16.22 6.33 -11.50
CA VAL A 267 -15.79 4.93 -11.47
C VAL A 267 -15.79 4.41 -10.04
N TRP A 268 -16.33 3.20 -9.85
CA TRP A 268 -16.29 2.52 -8.56
C TRP A 268 -14.89 1.94 -8.32
N PRO A 269 -14.40 1.95 -7.07
CA PRO A 269 -13.09 1.38 -6.77
C PRO A 269 -13.07 -0.15 -6.88
N ASP A 270 -11.98 -0.67 -7.45
CA ASP A 270 -11.53 -2.04 -7.27
C ASP A 270 -10.68 -2.09 -6.01
N GLU A 271 -11.13 -2.75 -4.97
CA GLU A 271 -10.37 -2.93 -3.75
C GLU A 271 -9.58 -4.24 -3.81
N ILE A 272 -8.34 -4.19 -3.35
CA ILE A 272 -7.43 -5.34 -3.30
C ILE A 272 -7.15 -5.69 -1.84
N TYR A 273 -7.32 -6.96 -1.51
CA TYR A 273 -6.94 -7.54 -0.24
C TYR A 273 -5.69 -8.40 -0.40
N GLY A 274 -4.72 -8.19 0.47
CA GLY A 274 -3.45 -8.91 0.49
C GLY A 274 -2.49 -8.32 1.51
N SER A 275 -1.31 -8.92 1.61
CA SER A 275 -0.22 -8.46 2.48
C SER A 275 1.11 -8.54 1.77
N THR A 276 2.17 -8.01 2.39
CA THR A 276 3.52 -8.13 1.83
C THR A 276 3.95 -9.60 1.75
N GLU A 277 3.54 -10.42 2.69
CA GLU A 277 3.86 -11.84 2.72
C GLU A 277 3.14 -12.62 1.62
N THR A 278 1.86 -12.38 1.44
CA THR A 278 0.99 -13.20 0.58
C THR A 278 0.93 -12.74 -0.87
N GLY A 279 1.23 -11.45 -1.14
CA GLY A 279 0.79 -10.80 -2.36
C GLY A 279 -0.73 -10.56 -2.34
N VAL A 280 -1.35 -10.39 -3.52
CA VAL A 280 -2.79 -10.24 -3.64
C VAL A 280 -3.50 -11.55 -3.31
N ILE A 281 -4.56 -11.47 -2.49
CA ILE A 281 -5.37 -12.63 -2.09
C ILE A 281 -6.72 -12.60 -2.77
N ALA A 282 -7.40 -11.45 -2.69
CA ALA A 282 -8.75 -11.27 -3.20
C ALA A 282 -8.97 -9.82 -3.66
N TRP A 283 -10.02 -9.65 -4.41
CA TRP A 283 -10.45 -8.35 -4.92
C TRP A 283 -11.96 -8.23 -4.83
N ARG A 284 -12.49 -6.99 -4.87
CA ARG A 284 -13.90 -6.71 -5.03
C ARG A 284 -14.10 -5.40 -5.80
N TYR A 285 -15.09 -5.35 -6.67
CA TYR A 285 -15.56 -4.12 -7.30
C TYR A 285 -16.64 -3.51 -6.43
N ARG A 286 -16.38 -2.32 -5.86
CA ARG A 286 -17.13 -1.80 -4.73
C ARG A 286 -18.34 -0.94 -5.13
N GLU A 287 -19.20 -1.48 -5.98
CA GLU A 287 -20.47 -0.85 -6.39
C GLU A 287 -21.61 -1.01 -5.35
N GLN A 288 -21.39 -1.83 -4.32
CA GLN A 288 -22.32 -2.09 -3.23
C GLN A 288 -21.56 -2.13 -1.90
N GLU A 289 -22.22 -1.68 -0.83
CA GLU A 289 -21.61 -1.65 0.51
C GLU A 289 -21.17 -3.04 0.98
N GLN A 290 -22.07 -4.02 0.89
CA GLN A 290 -21.86 -5.40 1.36
C GLN A 290 -21.21 -6.31 0.31
N ARG A 291 -20.48 -5.73 -0.67
CA ARG A 291 -19.79 -6.53 -1.68
C ARG A 291 -18.75 -7.44 -1.05
N ARG A 292 -18.89 -8.76 -1.29
CA ARG A 292 -17.95 -9.78 -0.80
C ARG A 292 -16.66 -9.78 -1.59
N TRP A 293 -15.60 -10.29 -0.96
CA TRP A 293 -14.31 -10.49 -1.57
C TRP A 293 -14.30 -11.75 -2.42
N LEU A 294 -13.78 -11.65 -3.63
CA LEU A 294 -13.58 -12.77 -4.55
C LEU A 294 -12.10 -13.14 -4.57
N PRO A 295 -11.72 -14.35 -4.15
CA PRO A 295 -10.34 -14.82 -4.25
C PRO A 295 -9.78 -14.77 -5.67
N PHE A 296 -8.50 -14.47 -5.80
CA PHE A 296 -7.80 -14.66 -7.07
C PHE A 296 -7.65 -16.16 -7.39
N PRO A 297 -7.52 -16.55 -8.68
CA PRO A 297 -7.32 -17.93 -9.06
C PRO A 297 -6.11 -18.56 -8.36
N GLY A 298 -6.26 -19.80 -7.89
CA GLY A 298 -5.22 -20.56 -7.20
C GLY A 298 -5.10 -20.31 -5.70
N MET A 299 -5.87 -19.36 -5.13
CA MET A 299 -5.94 -19.15 -3.69
C MET A 299 -6.77 -20.27 -3.04
N GLN A 300 -6.18 -20.95 -2.05
CA GLN A 300 -6.86 -22.01 -1.29
C GLN A 300 -6.86 -21.65 0.20
N PHE A 301 -7.98 -21.85 0.86
CA PHE A 301 -8.18 -21.53 2.27
C PHE A 301 -8.54 -22.81 3.04
N GLN A 302 -7.72 -23.18 3.99
CA GLN A 302 -7.97 -24.32 4.89
C GLN A 302 -8.35 -23.79 6.27
N ALA A 303 -9.51 -24.20 6.78
CA ALA A 303 -9.95 -23.81 8.11
C ALA A 303 -9.01 -24.40 9.18
N GLU A 304 -8.57 -23.57 10.13
CA GLU A 304 -7.70 -23.93 11.25
C GLU A 304 -8.19 -23.24 12.52
N GLY A 305 -9.04 -23.94 13.27
CA GLY A 305 -9.77 -23.35 14.41
C GLY A 305 -10.70 -22.22 13.96
N ASP A 306 -10.53 -21.03 14.54
CA ASP A 306 -11.29 -19.83 14.20
C ASP A 306 -10.60 -19.01 13.07
N SER A 307 -9.66 -19.60 12.33
CA SER A 307 -8.85 -18.95 11.30
C SER A 307 -8.79 -19.73 10.02
N PHE A 308 -8.09 -19.17 9.06
CA PHE A 308 -7.78 -19.82 7.80
C PHE A 308 -6.27 -19.80 7.52
N ARG A 309 -5.76 -20.95 7.06
CA ARG A 309 -4.45 -21.05 6.45
C ARG A 309 -4.60 -20.84 4.95
N LEU A 310 -3.87 -19.86 4.43
CA LEU A 310 -3.84 -19.54 3.01
C LEU A 310 -2.70 -20.30 2.34
N PHE A 311 -3.03 -20.96 1.23
CA PHE A 311 -2.06 -21.42 0.24
C PHE A 311 -2.24 -20.60 -1.02
N SER A 312 -1.15 -20.04 -1.53
CA SER A 312 -1.17 -19.08 -2.64
C SER A 312 -0.07 -19.39 -3.65
N PRO A 313 -0.34 -19.31 -4.95
CA PRO A 313 0.68 -19.43 -5.98
C PRO A 313 1.67 -18.26 -5.99
N LEU A 314 1.51 -17.27 -5.11
CA LEU A 314 2.37 -16.09 -4.94
C LEU A 314 3.27 -16.19 -3.70
N MET A 315 3.33 -17.35 -3.08
CA MET A 315 4.14 -17.61 -1.88
C MET A 315 5.12 -18.76 -2.14
N THR A 316 6.24 -18.73 -1.43
CA THR A 316 7.25 -19.80 -1.45
C THR A 316 7.03 -20.87 -0.39
N GLU A 317 6.20 -20.56 0.61
CA GLU A 317 5.95 -21.45 1.75
C GLU A 317 4.93 -22.54 1.40
N ASP A 318 5.39 -23.78 1.24
CA ASP A 318 4.53 -24.94 0.94
C ASP A 318 3.53 -25.25 2.07
N ASN A 319 3.85 -24.83 3.30
CA ASN A 319 2.99 -25.02 4.48
C ASN A 319 1.88 -23.98 4.59
N GLY A 320 1.82 -23.05 3.64
CA GLY A 320 0.86 -21.94 3.67
C GLY A 320 1.10 -20.97 4.83
N LEU A 321 0.31 -19.90 4.88
CA LEU A 321 0.37 -18.85 5.90
C LEU A 321 -0.94 -18.79 6.68
N LEU A 322 -0.85 -18.86 8.01
CA LEU A 322 -2.01 -18.61 8.86
C LEU A 322 -2.36 -17.13 8.84
N LEU A 323 -3.58 -16.82 8.38
CA LEU A 323 -4.04 -15.43 8.28
C LEU A 323 -4.35 -14.86 9.66
N ASP A 324 -3.94 -13.60 9.86
CA ASP A 324 -4.33 -12.81 11.04
C ASP A 324 -5.75 -12.26 10.93
N ASP A 325 -6.32 -12.28 9.73
CA ASP A 325 -7.67 -11.78 9.47
C ASP A 325 -8.70 -12.90 9.69
N THR A 326 -9.85 -12.54 10.27
CA THR A 326 -11.01 -13.42 10.39
C THR A 326 -11.83 -13.31 9.12
N LEU A 327 -12.10 -14.45 8.48
CA LEU A 327 -12.85 -14.54 7.23
C LEU A 327 -14.17 -15.27 7.49
N GLN A 328 -15.25 -14.81 6.85
CA GLN A 328 -16.53 -15.51 6.81
C GLN A 328 -16.87 -15.86 5.36
N PHE A 329 -16.74 -17.14 5.02
CA PHE A 329 -17.01 -17.64 3.69
C PHE A 329 -18.51 -17.87 3.46
N SER A 330 -18.93 -17.64 2.22
CA SER A 330 -20.22 -18.03 1.69
C SER A 330 -20.09 -19.32 0.85
N GLU A 331 -21.20 -19.97 0.53
CA GLU A 331 -21.24 -21.23 -0.24
C GLU A 331 -20.59 -21.11 -1.64
N ASP A 332 -20.58 -19.91 -2.22
CA ASP A 332 -19.99 -19.59 -3.52
C ASP A 332 -18.47 -19.33 -3.48
N GLY A 333 -17.82 -19.52 -2.31
CA GLY A 333 -16.38 -19.31 -2.13
C GLY A 333 -15.97 -17.86 -1.99
N GLN A 334 -16.89 -16.90 -2.02
CA GLN A 334 -16.62 -15.50 -1.66
C GLN A 334 -16.65 -15.33 -0.14
N PHE A 335 -16.03 -14.26 0.38
CA PHE A 335 -15.97 -14.04 1.82
C PHE A 335 -16.13 -12.58 2.24
N HIS A 336 -16.47 -12.39 3.51
CA HIS A 336 -16.38 -11.11 4.22
C HIS A 336 -15.13 -11.08 5.10
N LEU A 337 -14.46 -9.93 5.18
CA LEU A 337 -13.44 -9.65 6.19
C LEU A 337 -14.14 -9.19 7.46
N MET A 338 -14.00 -9.96 8.53
CA MET A 338 -14.64 -9.71 9.83
C MET A 338 -13.71 -8.97 10.82
N GLY A 339 -12.48 -8.66 10.41
CA GLY A 339 -11.48 -7.97 11.20
C GLY A 339 -10.21 -8.80 11.45
N ARG A 340 -9.23 -8.20 12.14
CA ARG A 340 -7.97 -8.86 12.51
C ARG A 340 -8.03 -9.52 13.86
N ARG A 341 -7.38 -10.67 14.04
CA ARG A 341 -7.28 -11.39 15.33
C ARG A 341 -6.70 -10.53 16.44
N GLY A 342 -5.66 -9.77 16.19
CA GLY A 342 -5.06 -8.83 17.14
C GLY A 342 -5.98 -7.67 17.51
N ARG A 343 -7.12 -7.56 16.85
CA ARG A 343 -8.17 -6.57 17.08
C ARG A 343 -9.41 -7.16 17.79
N ILE A 344 -9.36 -8.44 18.16
CA ILE A 344 -10.36 -9.08 19.02
C ILE A 344 -9.77 -9.17 20.42
N VAL A 345 -10.39 -8.51 21.37
CA VAL A 345 -10.01 -8.53 22.78
C VAL A 345 -11.00 -9.32 23.59
N LYS A 346 -10.53 -10.04 24.60
CA LYS A 346 -11.39 -10.76 25.53
C LYS A 346 -11.64 -9.87 26.75
N ILE A 347 -12.86 -9.35 26.89
CA ILE A 347 -13.28 -8.55 28.04
C ILE A 347 -14.42 -9.27 28.74
N GLU A 348 -14.25 -9.60 30.04
CA GLU A 348 -15.25 -10.30 30.87
C GLU A 348 -15.85 -11.52 30.16
N GLU A 349 -15.01 -12.44 29.68
CA GLU A 349 -15.37 -13.69 28.95
C GLU A 349 -15.95 -13.50 27.52
N LYS A 350 -16.22 -12.25 27.07
CA LYS A 350 -16.70 -11.96 25.73
C LYS A 350 -15.58 -11.58 24.78
N ARG A 351 -15.65 -12.06 23.55
CA ARG A 351 -14.77 -11.66 22.44
C ARG A 351 -15.34 -10.40 21.78
N ILE A 352 -14.62 -9.30 21.87
CA ILE A 352 -15.03 -8.00 21.34
C ILE A 352 -14.12 -7.63 20.16
N SER A 353 -14.74 -7.37 19.02
CA SER A 353 -14.04 -6.80 17.85
C SER A 353 -13.85 -5.29 18.04
N LEU A 354 -12.61 -4.86 18.19
CA LEU A 354 -12.29 -3.44 18.23
C LEU A 354 -12.63 -2.73 16.93
N GLN A 355 -12.54 -3.45 15.82
CA GLN A 355 -12.93 -2.93 14.50
C GLN A 355 -14.45 -2.69 14.43
N GLU A 356 -15.27 -3.58 14.95
CA GLU A 356 -16.73 -3.34 15.04
C GLU A 356 -17.02 -2.09 15.87
N VAL A 357 -16.34 -1.91 17.00
CA VAL A 357 -16.49 -0.69 17.81
C VAL A 357 -16.15 0.56 16.99
N GLU A 358 -15.06 0.54 16.23
CA GLU A 358 -14.67 1.65 15.35
C GLU A 358 -15.71 1.93 14.27
N GLN A 359 -16.22 0.92 13.61
CA GLN A 359 -17.27 1.06 12.59
C GLN A 359 -18.56 1.66 13.14
N ARG A 360 -18.97 1.23 14.34
CA ARG A 360 -20.16 1.79 15.00
C ARG A 360 -19.96 3.24 15.41
N LEU A 361 -18.75 3.61 15.85
CA LEU A 361 -18.41 5.00 16.16
C LEU A 361 -18.41 5.87 14.90
N LEU A 362 -17.83 5.40 13.79
CA LEU A 362 -17.81 6.13 12.51
C LEU A 362 -19.20 6.34 11.89
N ALA A 363 -20.19 5.56 12.30
CA ALA A 363 -21.59 5.74 11.88
C ALA A 363 -22.31 6.82 12.70
N LEU A 364 -21.68 7.40 13.73
CA LEU A 364 -22.26 8.47 14.53
C LEU A 364 -21.88 9.84 13.98
N ASP A 365 -22.83 10.76 14.02
CA ASP A 365 -22.62 12.14 13.57
C ASP A 365 -21.50 12.81 14.38
N GLY A 366 -20.68 13.60 13.70
CA GLY A 366 -19.59 14.37 14.29
C GLY A 366 -18.26 13.60 14.42
N ILE A 367 -18.20 12.30 14.13
CA ILE A 367 -16.98 11.48 14.22
C ILE A 367 -16.39 11.24 12.84
N ARG A 368 -15.22 11.83 12.54
CA ARG A 368 -14.50 11.65 11.27
C ARG A 368 -13.59 10.43 11.27
N GLU A 369 -12.88 10.21 12.40
CA GLU A 369 -12.04 9.02 12.58
C GLU A 369 -12.21 8.47 13.98
N ALA A 370 -12.11 7.14 14.09
CA ALA A 370 -12.13 6.43 15.36
C ALA A 370 -11.05 5.35 15.39
N ALA A 371 -10.40 5.18 16.53
CA ALA A 371 -9.51 4.07 16.82
C ALA A 371 -9.82 3.52 18.21
N ALA A 372 -10.13 2.22 18.31
CA ALA A 372 -10.39 1.54 19.55
C ALA A 372 -9.16 0.73 20.00
N VAL A 373 -8.83 0.81 21.28
CA VAL A 373 -7.69 0.09 21.88
C VAL A 373 -8.10 -0.54 23.21
N PRO A 374 -7.50 -1.69 23.58
CA PRO A 374 -7.68 -2.23 24.93
C PRO A 374 -6.92 -1.36 25.93
N VAL A 375 -7.56 -1.01 27.03
CA VAL A 375 -6.98 -0.24 28.11
C VAL A 375 -7.17 -1.01 29.41
N THR A 376 -6.09 -1.18 30.19
CA THR A 376 -6.14 -1.82 31.50
C THR A 376 -5.97 -0.77 32.57
N ARG A 377 -6.99 -0.58 33.43
CA ARG A 377 -6.91 0.29 34.62
C ARG A 377 -7.50 -0.43 35.83
N GLY A 378 -6.79 -0.37 36.96
CA GLY A 378 -7.21 -1.04 38.18
C GLY A 378 -7.41 -2.54 38.06
N GLY A 379 -6.61 -3.21 37.21
CA GLY A 379 -6.71 -4.66 36.94
C GLY A 379 -7.89 -5.08 36.05
N ARG A 380 -8.69 -4.12 35.56
CA ARG A 380 -9.80 -4.41 34.63
C ARG A 380 -9.47 -3.96 33.22
N GLN A 381 -9.71 -4.85 32.25
CA GLN A 381 -9.59 -4.54 30.84
C GLN A 381 -10.91 -3.95 30.33
N CYS A 382 -10.81 -2.88 29.56
CA CYS A 382 -11.93 -2.17 28.94
C CYS A 382 -11.48 -1.54 27.62
N ILE A 383 -12.39 -0.88 26.91
CA ILE A 383 -12.09 -0.24 25.62
C ILE A 383 -11.88 1.26 25.83
N GLY A 384 -10.77 1.77 25.31
CA GLY A 384 -10.52 3.18 25.10
C GLY A 384 -10.68 3.52 23.60
N VAL A 385 -11.15 4.74 23.31
CA VAL A 385 -11.26 5.23 21.92
C VAL A 385 -10.61 6.58 21.77
N LEU A 386 -9.88 6.71 20.64
CA LEU A 386 -9.38 7.99 20.14
C LEU A 386 -10.27 8.40 18.98
N LEU A 387 -10.67 9.66 18.97
CA LEU A 387 -11.58 10.21 17.98
C LEU A 387 -10.96 11.45 17.35
N VAL A 388 -11.12 11.57 16.03
CA VAL A 388 -11.01 12.83 15.30
C VAL A 388 -12.42 13.27 14.96
N LEU A 389 -12.79 14.47 15.37
CA LEU A 389 -14.13 15.02 15.20
C LEU A 389 -14.18 15.92 13.96
N ASP A 390 -15.37 16.16 13.43
CA ASP A 390 -15.58 17.27 12.50
C ASP A 390 -15.51 18.62 13.23
N ASP A 391 -15.51 19.71 12.47
CA ASP A 391 -15.30 21.06 13.01
C ASP A 391 -16.40 21.45 14.01
N GLU A 392 -17.64 21.05 13.77
CA GLU A 392 -18.78 21.37 14.61
C GLU A 392 -18.73 20.61 15.95
N ALA A 393 -18.53 19.29 15.88
CA ALA A 393 -18.41 18.44 17.06
C ALA A 393 -17.15 18.77 17.86
N HIS A 394 -16.04 19.15 17.19
CA HIS A 394 -14.81 19.56 17.86
C HIS A 394 -15.01 20.88 18.65
N LEU A 395 -15.66 21.87 18.06
CA LEU A 395 -16.00 23.11 18.73
C LEU A 395 -16.91 22.87 19.94
N GLN A 396 -17.91 22.00 19.83
CA GLN A 396 -18.77 21.62 20.95
C GLN A 396 -17.97 20.92 22.07
N TRP A 397 -17.04 20.03 21.70
CA TRP A 397 -16.16 19.34 22.64
C TRP A 397 -15.30 20.34 23.44
N LEU A 398 -14.64 21.28 22.76
CA LEU A 398 -13.77 22.30 23.36
C LEU A 398 -14.53 23.25 24.28
N ASN A 399 -15.79 23.58 23.95
CA ASN A 399 -16.64 24.47 24.73
C ASN A 399 -17.26 23.80 26.00
N GLY A 400 -16.69 22.70 26.45
CA GLY A 400 -17.14 21.99 27.66
C GLY A 400 -18.27 20.98 27.41
N GLY A 401 -18.64 20.74 26.13
CA GLY A 401 -19.66 19.77 25.76
C GLY A 401 -19.19 18.31 25.74
N GLY A 402 -17.90 18.04 25.96
CA GLY A 402 -17.30 16.73 25.78
C GLY A 402 -17.98 15.61 26.58
N HIS A 403 -18.29 15.82 27.84
CA HIS A 403 -18.99 14.83 28.64
C HIS A 403 -20.43 14.56 28.18
N SER A 404 -21.12 15.57 27.68
CA SER A 404 -22.47 15.45 27.11
C SER A 404 -22.46 14.68 25.81
N GLN A 405 -21.50 14.95 24.91
CA GLN A 405 -21.32 14.24 23.66
C GLN A 405 -20.96 12.77 23.92
N GLU A 406 -20.02 12.50 24.82
CA GLU A 406 -19.66 11.15 25.22
C GLU A 406 -20.88 10.34 25.68
N GLN A 407 -21.73 10.94 26.54
CA GLN A 407 -22.95 10.29 27.00
C GLN A 407 -23.97 10.08 25.89
N ALA A 408 -24.07 10.99 24.94
CA ALA A 408 -24.94 10.85 23.75
C ALA A 408 -24.46 9.69 22.89
N TRP A 409 -23.19 9.65 22.55
CA TRP A 409 -22.61 8.53 21.77
C TRP A 409 -22.72 7.19 22.47
N ARG A 410 -22.49 7.12 23.79
CA ARG A 410 -22.71 5.89 24.58
C ARG A 410 -24.15 5.41 24.50
N ARG A 411 -25.14 6.32 24.54
CA ARG A 411 -26.55 5.94 24.40
C ARG A 411 -26.85 5.38 23.04
N LEU A 412 -26.29 5.96 21.99
CA LEU A 412 -26.46 5.48 20.59
C LEU A 412 -25.78 4.13 20.35
N LEU A 413 -24.64 3.86 21.00
CA LEU A 413 -23.92 2.59 20.89
C LEU A 413 -24.58 1.43 21.64
N ARG A 414 -25.36 1.69 22.70
CA ARG A 414 -25.99 0.64 23.53
C ARG A 414 -26.84 -0.38 22.76
N PRO A 415 -27.67 0.00 21.76
CA PRO A 415 -28.44 -0.98 20.99
C PRO A 415 -27.58 -1.72 19.94
N MET A 416 -26.35 -1.23 19.64
CA MET A 416 -25.50 -1.74 18.55
C MET A 416 -24.33 -2.59 19.05
N LEU A 417 -23.95 -2.47 20.30
CA LEU A 417 -22.79 -3.13 20.90
C LEU A 417 -23.13 -3.82 22.21
N GLU A 418 -22.42 -4.89 22.50
CA GLU A 418 -22.43 -5.52 23.82
C GLU A 418 -22.04 -4.49 24.91
N PRO A 419 -22.63 -4.54 26.11
CA PRO A 419 -22.32 -3.58 27.17
C PRO A 419 -20.84 -3.43 27.51
N VAL A 420 -20.08 -4.53 27.44
CA VAL A 420 -18.62 -4.56 27.69
C VAL A 420 -17.80 -3.99 26.52
N ALA A 421 -18.41 -3.87 25.34
CA ALA A 421 -17.79 -3.29 24.16
C ALA A 421 -17.97 -1.77 24.07
N ILE A 422 -18.84 -1.19 24.90
CA ILE A 422 -19.03 0.26 24.92
C ILE A 422 -17.78 0.92 25.53
N PRO A 423 -17.15 1.88 24.82
CA PRO A 423 -15.92 2.50 25.28
C PRO A 423 -16.08 3.16 26.65
N ARG A 424 -15.09 2.96 27.51
CA ARG A 424 -15.03 3.59 28.86
C ARG A 424 -14.18 4.84 28.87
N TYR A 425 -13.13 4.89 28.04
CA TYR A 425 -12.21 6.02 27.97
C TYR A 425 -12.27 6.63 26.56
N TRP A 426 -12.42 7.94 26.52
CA TRP A 426 -12.61 8.73 25.32
C TRP A 426 -11.53 9.81 25.25
N ARG A 427 -10.83 9.91 24.13
CA ARG A 427 -9.90 11.00 23.84
C ARG A 427 -10.17 11.55 22.45
N VAL A 428 -10.29 12.87 22.38
CA VAL A 428 -10.33 13.59 21.11
C VAL A 428 -8.93 14.09 20.80
N ILE A 429 -8.51 13.88 19.56
CA ILE A 429 -7.20 14.30 19.03
C ILE A 429 -7.40 14.99 17.70
N ASP A 430 -6.46 15.85 17.30
CA ASP A 430 -6.55 16.61 16.05
C ASP A 430 -6.32 15.73 14.82
N GLU A 431 -5.39 14.78 14.92
CA GLU A 431 -5.02 13.87 13.83
C GLU A 431 -4.66 12.48 14.37
N MET A 432 -5.08 11.43 13.65
CA MET A 432 -4.78 10.05 14.04
C MET A 432 -3.31 9.72 13.74
N PRO A 433 -2.51 9.27 14.73
CA PRO A 433 -1.14 8.87 14.51
C PRO A 433 -1.01 7.71 13.50
N VAL A 434 -0.18 7.91 12.50
CA VAL A 434 0.10 6.91 11.46
C VAL A 434 1.62 6.77 11.22
N ASN A 435 2.04 5.60 10.76
CA ASN A 435 3.43 5.38 10.36
C ASN A 435 3.73 5.96 8.95
N SER A 436 4.95 5.75 8.45
CA SER A 436 5.39 6.17 7.11
C SER A 436 4.58 5.56 5.96
N MET A 437 3.86 4.47 6.22
CA MET A 437 2.95 3.80 5.27
C MET A 437 1.49 4.25 5.42
N ASN A 438 1.24 5.31 6.18
CA ASN A 438 -0.10 5.81 6.49
C ASN A 438 -1.00 4.77 7.20
N LYS A 439 -0.37 3.83 7.93
CA LYS A 439 -1.07 2.80 8.73
C LYS A 439 -1.05 3.21 10.20
N ARG A 440 -2.17 2.99 10.88
CA ARG A 440 -2.31 3.23 12.32
C ARG A 440 -1.39 2.29 13.11
N VAL A 441 -0.63 2.83 14.06
CA VAL A 441 0.25 2.08 14.96
C VAL A 441 -0.46 1.94 16.31
N TYR A 442 -1.21 0.86 16.49
CA TYR A 442 -2.07 0.68 17.65
C TYR A 442 -1.33 0.68 18.99
N ALA A 443 -0.06 0.28 19.04
CA ALA A 443 0.77 0.39 20.24
C ALA A 443 0.93 1.85 20.67
N GLN A 444 1.23 2.76 19.73
CA GLN A 444 1.32 4.20 20.02
C GLN A 444 -0.03 4.78 20.43
N LEU A 445 -1.13 4.33 19.81
CA LEU A 445 -2.48 4.75 20.21
C LEU A 445 -2.81 4.32 21.64
N GLN A 446 -2.35 3.14 22.05
CA GLN A 446 -2.55 2.63 23.40
C GLN A 446 -1.73 3.41 24.44
N GLU A 447 -0.50 3.82 24.11
CA GLU A 447 0.35 4.66 24.96
C GLU A 447 -0.31 5.97 25.34
N LEU A 448 -1.10 6.57 24.43
CA LEU A 448 -1.85 7.79 24.72
C LEU A 448 -2.83 7.66 25.89
N PHE A 449 -3.22 6.44 26.29
CA PHE A 449 -4.03 6.21 27.48
C PHE A 449 -3.22 5.96 28.76
N HIS A 450 -1.90 5.78 28.65
CA HIS A 450 -0.99 5.60 29.77
C HIS A 450 -0.39 6.94 30.25
N GLU A 451 -0.31 7.95 29.37
CA GLU A 451 0.04 9.31 29.77
C GLU A 451 -1.11 9.91 30.59
N ALA A 452 -0.77 10.48 31.72
CA ALA A 452 -1.76 11.17 32.59
C ALA A 452 -2.42 12.32 31.82
N PRO A 453 -3.70 12.64 32.07
CA PRO A 453 -4.41 13.71 31.40
C PRO A 453 -3.78 15.09 31.66
#